data_f54197d86f9762a34befd9b4a3529f7c
#
_entry.id   f54197d86f9762a34befd9b4a3529f7c
#
_cell.length_a   1.000
_cell.length_b   1.000
_cell.length_c   1.000
_cell.angle_alpha   90.00
_cell.angle_beta   90.00
_cell.angle_gamma   90.00
#
_symmetry.space_group_name_H-M   'P 1'
#
loop_
_entity.id
_entity.type
_entity.pdbx_description
1 polymer ?
#
loop_
_entity_poly.entity_id
_entity_poly.type
_entity_poly.pdbx_seq_one_letter_code
_entity_poly.pdbx_strand_id
1 'polypeptide(L)'
;GKVRRFAGQTPNSIDQRGDFPSMSDDFLRFLPLMRENCYICAEVIQIHVIMIDTQLYEYMMEMLRKTPTGFHRYLYQDIPWEAQLVGITGARGIGKSTMIRQYILGNQDKGRFLYVSADHTYFADHRLSDLADEFVKDGGTHLFIDEVHKYSDWSRELKQIYDVHSDLHVVFTGSSILDIEDGAADLSRRALVYPMSGLSFREYLKLFHKVDSPTYSLEEILAGKGEVTGIEHPLPYFREYLRKGYYPFSGEIGFEMRLQQVVSRTIESDIAQH
;
A
#
# COMPACT_ATOMS: atom_id res chain seq x y z
N GLY A 1 25.33 -35.79 35.60
CA GLY A 1 24.76 -35.67 36.90
C GLY A 1 23.63 -34.67 36.96
N LYS A 2 22.45 -35.07 37.42
CA LYS A 2 21.26 -34.35 37.90
C LYS A 2 20.44 -33.53 36.90
N VAL A 3 19.55 -34.23 36.23
CA VAL A 3 18.30 -33.69 35.68
C VAL A 3 17.37 -33.34 36.84
N ARG A 4 17.00 -32.09 37.03
CA ARG A 4 15.89 -31.69 37.89
C ARG A 4 14.62 -31.59 37.06
N ARG A 5 13.67 -32.48 37.34
CA ARG A 5 12.26 -32.40 36.89
C ARG A 5 11.61 -31.23 37.62
N PHE A 6 11.01 -30.32 36.91
CA PHE A 6 9.97 -29.43 37.43
C PHE A 6 8.62 -29.99 37.03
N ALA A 7 7.89 -30.46 38.05
CA ALA A 7 6.51 -30.90 37.94
C ALA A 7 5.58 -29.71 38.17
N GLY A 8 4.58 -29.58 37.32
CA GLY A 8 3.21 -29.16 37.55
C GLY A 8 2.94 -27.86 38.31
N GLN A 9 2.50 -26.84 37.58
CA GLN A 9 1.47 -25.93 38.08
C GLN A 9 0.63 -25.47 36.87
N THR A 10 -0.62 -25.88 36.87
CA THR A 10 -1.70 -25.35 35.98
C THR A 10 -2.08 -23.96 36.47
N PRO A 11 -2.20 -22.97 35.60
CA PRO A 11 -2.79 -21.68 35.96
C PRO A 11 -4.30 -21.74 35.73
N ASN A 12 -5.07 -22.00 36.80
CA ASN A 12 -6.47 -21.63 36.88
C ASN A 12 -6.58 -20.48 37.87
N SER A 13 -6.77 -19.28 37.41
CA SER A 13 -7.52 -18.23 38.12
C SER A 13 -7.79 -17.07 37.17
N ILE A 14 -8.99 -17.07 36.62
CA ILE A 14 -9.59 -15.88 35.99
C ILE A 14 -9.97 -14.96 37.13
N ASP A 15 -9.38 -13.74 37.17
CA ASP A 15 -9.79 -12.68 38.06
C ASP A 15 -11.11 -12.09 37.57
N GLN A 16 -12.03 -11.86 38.50
CA GLN A 16 -13.44 -11.46 38.23
C GLN A 16 -13.62 -10.02 37.76
N ARG A 17 -12.62 -9.37 37.20
CA ARG A 17 -12.70 -7.96 36.75
C ARG A 17 -12.54 -7.71 35.25
N GLY A 18 -12.43 -8.72 34.44
CA GLY A 18 -12.53 -8.55 32.98
C GLY A 18 -11.50 -7.64 32.28
N ASP A 19 -10.46 -7.18 32.98
CA ASP A 19 -9.41 -6.34 32.41
C ASP A 19 -8.28 -7.23 31.86
N PHE A 20 -8.12 -7.19 30.56
CA PHE A 20 -6.93 -7.76 29.91
C PHE A 20 -5.71 -6.87 30.26
N PRO A 21 -4.58 -7.45 30.65
CA PRO A 21 -3.38 -6.67 30.89
C PRO A 21 -2.94 -6.01 29.56
N SER A 22 -2.80 -4.69 29.59
CA SER A 22 -2.15 -3.90 28.56
C SER A 22 -0.79 -4.52 28.22
N MET A 23 -0.53 -4.76 26.95
CA MET A 23 0.77 -5.24 26.46
C MET A 23 1.85 -4.25 26.90
N SER A 24 2.66 -4.68 27.87
CA SER A 24 3.71 -3.91 28.51
C SER A 24 4.94 -3.76 27.62
N ASP A 25 5.76 -2.76 27.93
CA ASP A 25 7.03 -2.36 27.32
C ASP A 25 8.07 -3.48 27.06
N ASP A 26 7.82 -4.70 27.49
CA ASP A 26 8.70 -5.86 27.27
C ASP A 26 8.69 -6.35 25.82
N PHE A 27 7.64 -6.12 25.03
CA PHE A 27 7.59 -6.51 23.62
C PHE A 27 8.52 -5.67 22.74
N LEU A 28 8.69 -4.39 23.08
CA LEU A 28 9.59 -3.48 22.35
C LEU A 28 11.09 -3.79 22.60
N ARG A 29 11.41 -4.51 23.67
CA ARG A 29 12.79 -4.94 23.97
C ARG A 29 13.27 -6.13 23.13
N PHE A 30 12.38 -6.90 22.52
CA PHE A 30 12.72 -8.05 21.69
C PHE A 30 12.91 -7.75 20.19
N LEU A 31 12.48 -6.59 19.71
CA LEU A 31 12.62 -6.17 18.30
C LEU A 31 14.08 -6.10 17.77
N PRO A 32 15.11 -5.75 18.56
CA PRO A 32 16.49 -5.74 18.05
C PRO A 32 17.10 -7.13 17.85
N LEU A 33 16.52 -8.19 18.43
CA LEU A 33 17.03 -9.57 18.33
C LEU A 33 16.51 -10.33 17.09
N MET A 34 15.60 -9.74 16.32
CA MET A 34 15.07 -10.33 15.09
C MET A 34 16.03 -10.31 13.88
N ARG A 35 17.27 -9.88 14.04
CA ARG A 35 18.25 -9.81 12.94
C ARG A 35 18.96 -11.11 12.61
N GLU A 36 18.86 -12.15 13.46
CA GLU A 36 19.53 -13.43 13.20
C GLU A 36 18.58 -14.60 13.53
N ASN A 37 18.19 -15.35 12.51
CA ASN A 37 17.64 -16.71 12.50
C ASN A 37 17.25 -17.31 13.87
N CYS A 38 16.09 -16.98 14.42
CA CYS A 38 15.59 -17.64 15.61
C CYS A 38 14.24 -18.33 15.33
N TYR A 39 14.24 -19.66 15.26
CA TYR A 39 13.04 -20.51 15.13
C TYR A 39 12.01 -20.28 16.26
N ILE A 40 12.44 -19.75 17.42
CA ILE A 40 11.58 -19.45 18.56
C ILE A 40 10.67 -18.24 18.31
N CYS A 41 11.11 -17.28 17.46
CA CYS A 41 10.28 -16.12 17.10
C CYS A 41 9.12 -16.50 16.18
N ALA A 42 9.24 -17.57 15.40
CA ALA A 42 8.16 -18.06 14.55
C ALA A 42 7.01 -18.66 15.38
N GLU A 43 7.31 -19.35 16.49
CA GLU A 43 6.27 -19.92 17.36
C GLU A 43 5.54 -18.87 18.21
N VAL A 44 6.22 -17.80 18.64
CA VAL A 44 5.58 -16.69 19.40
C VAL A 44 4.69 -15.83 18.51
N ILE A 45 5.08 -15.64 17.24
CA ILE A 45 4.23 -14.98 16.23
C ILE A 45 3.03 -15.88 15.89
N GLN A 46 3.18 -17.18 15.86
CA GLN A 46 2.13 -18.15 15.54
C GLN A 46 1.00 -18.20 16.58
N ILE A 47 1.25 -17.81 17.84
CA ILE A 47 0.24 -17.80 18.90
C ILE A 47 -0.71 -16.58 18.82
N HIS A 48 -0.33 -15.50 18.11
CA HIS A 48 -1.16 -14.28 17.95
C HIS A 48 -1.78 -14.12 16.56
N VAL A 49 -1.54 -15.05 15.61
CA VAL A 49 -2.04 -15.00 14.22
C VAL A 49 -3.17 -16.03 14.03
N ILE A 50 -4.16 -16.04 14.90
CA ILE A 50 -5.22 -17.08 14.85
C ILE A 50 -6.38 -16.70 13.91
N MET A 51 -6.47 -15.49 13.35
CA MET A 51 -7.65 -15.08 12.62
C MET A 51 -7.44 -14.61 11.16
N ILE A 52 -6.26 -14.19 10.77
CA ILE A 52 -5.99 -13.83 9.37
C ILE A 52 -5.25 -14.98 8.69
N ASP A 53 -5.68 -15.33 7.48
CA ASP A 53 -5.00 -16.36 6.67
C ASP A 53 -3.50 -16.05 6.57
N THR A 54 -2.68 -16.99 7.05
CA THR A 54 -1.23 -16.90 7.03
C THR A 54 -0.68 -16.58 5.63
N GLN A 55 -1.37 -17.04 4.57
CA GLN A 55 -0.98 -16.79 3.18
C GLN A 55 -1.04 -15.30 2.82
N LEU A 56 -2.05 -14.55 3.27
CA LEU A 56 -2.16 -13.11 3.00
C LEU A 56 -1.06 -12.32 3.71
N TYR A 57 -0.71 -12.72 4.93
CA TYR A 57 0.37 -12.09 5.67
C TYR A 57 1.74 -12.36 5.02
N GLU A 58 2.00 -13.60 4.65
CA GLU A 58 3.23 -13.97 3.91
C GLU A 58 3.33 -13.24 2.58
N TYR A 59 2.22 -13.14 1.84
CA TYR A 59 2.14 -12.37 0.61
C TYR A 59 2.48 -10.89 0.86
N MET A 60 1.89 -10.26 1.87
CA MET A 60 2.20 -8.88 2.24
C MET A 60 3.70 -8.71 2.53
N MET A 61 4.27 -9.55 3.38
CA MET A 61 5.68 -9.46 3.76
C MET A 61 6.63 -9.62 2.57
N GLU A 62 6.31 -10.51 1.63
CA GLU A 62 7.08 -10.67 0.41
C GLU A 62 6.99 -9.42 -0.49
N MET A 63 5.81 -8.82 -0.62
CA MET A 63 5.62 -7.59 -1.39
C MET A 63 6.35 -6.39 -0.75
N LEU A 64 6.30 -6.27 0.58
CA LEU A 64 7.00 -5.22 1.30
C LEU A 64 8.51 -5.33 1.15
N ARG A 65 9.08 -6.53 1.25
CA ARG A 65 10.53 -6.78 1.10
C ARG A 65 11.06 -6.35 -0.27
N LYS A 66 10.26 -6.48 -1.31
CA LYS A 66 10.62 -6.12 -2.69
C LYS A 66 10.40 -4.64 -3.01
N THR A 67 9.84 -3.87 -2.08
CA THR A 67 9.44 -2.49 -2.34
C THR A 67 10.63 -1.53 -2.27
N PRO A 68 10.94 -0.77 -3.33
CA PRO A 68 11.99 0.23 -3.31
C PRO A 68 11.55 1.43 -2.45
N THR A 69 12.45 1.93 -1.61
CA THR A 69 12.19 3.07 -0.69
C THR A 69 12.96 4.33 -1.03
N GLY A 70 13.83 4.30 -2.04
CA GLY A 70 14.73 5.41 -2.37
C GLY A 70 14.07 6.60 -3.06
N PHE A 71 12.80 6.51 -3.45
CA PHE A 71 12.06 7.57 -4.12
C PHE A 71 10.57 7.46 -3.78
N HIS A 72 9.96 8.58 -3.42
CA HIS A 72 8.51 8.70 -3.19
C HIS A 72 7.89 9.63 -4.23
N ARG A 73 6.70 9.28 -4.69
CA ARG A 73 5.88 10.14 -5.54
C ARG A 73 5.43 11.37 -4.76
N TYR A 74 5.28 12.52 -5.44
CA TYR A 74 4.83 13.73 -4.74
C TYR A 74 3.43 13.58 -4.15
N LEU A 75 2.55 12.88 -4.85
CA LEU A 75 1.20 12.56 -4.35
C LEU A 75 1.20 11.88 -2.97
N TYR A 76 2.28 11.20 -2.60
CA TYR A 76 2.42 10.54 -1.29
C TYR A 76 2.16 11.48 -0.10
N GLN A 77 2.57 12.75 -0.22
CA GLN A 77 2.42 13.77 0.83
C GLN A 77 1.01 14.37 0.88
N ASP A 78 0.28 14.32 -0.24
CA ASP A 78 -1.03 14.92 -0.37
C ASP A 78 -2.17 13.98 0.05
N ILE A 79 -1.89 12.69 0.21
CA ILE A 79 -2.89 11.69 0.59
C ILE A 79 -3.13 11.75 2.10
N PRO A 80 -4.39 11.94 2.54
CA PRO A 80 -4.77 11.82 3.96
C PRO A 80 -4.89 10.33 4.33
N TRP A 81 -3.78 9.67 4.60
CA TRP A 81 -3.71 8.23 4.84
C TRP A 81 -4.56 7.75 6.03
N GLU A 82 -4.86 8.66 6.96
CA GLU A 82 -5.70 8.40 8.14
C GLU A 82 -7.20 8.67 7.87
N ALA A 83 -7.59 8.96 6.63
CA ALA A 83 -9.00 9.04 6.29
C ALA A 83 -9.61 7.62 6.24
N GLN A 84 -10.89 7.51 6.57
CA GLN A 84 -11.57 6.22 6.66
C GLN A 84 -11.59 5.45 5.34
N LEU A 85 -11.72 6.13 4.18
CA LEU A 85 -11.68 5.48 2.87
C LEU A 85 -11.00 6.37 1.84
N VAL A 86 -9.89 5.89 1.28
CA VAL A 86 -9.09 6.58 0.27
C VAL A 86 -8.95 5.70 -0.98
N GLY A 87 -9.24 6.26 -2.14
CA GLY A 87 -9.01 5.63 -3.43
C GLY A 87 -7.83 6.26 -4.17
N ILE A 88 -6.94 5.45 -4.74
CA ILE A 88 -5.84 5.90 -5.60
C ILE A 88 -6.04 5.31 -6.99
N THR A 89 -6.41 6.17 -7.94
CA THR A 89 -6.73 5.76 -9.31
C THR A 89 -5.62 6.15 -10.28
N GLY A 90 -5.57 5.52 -11.43
CA GLY A 90 -4.63 5.90 -12.49
C GLY A 90 -4.09 4.73 -13.29
N ALA A 91 -3.36 5.01 -14.35
CA ALA A 91 -2.87 4.03 -15.31
C ALA A 91 -2.07 2.90 -14.66
N ARG A 92 -2.07 1.77 -15.32
CA ARG A 92 -1.29 0.60 -14.90
C ARG A 92 0.22 0.90 -14.98
N GLY A 93 1.00 0.48 -13.98
CA GLY A 93 2.46 0.62 -13.99
C GLY A 93 3.02 1.98 -13.55
N ILE A 94 2.18 2.95 -13.12
CA ILE A 94 2.65 4.26 -12.65
C ILE A 94 3.15 4.31 -11.21
N GLY A 95 3.05 3.18 -10.47
CA GLY A 95 3.60 3.04 -9.12
C GLY A 95 2.62 3.16 -7.97
N LYS A 96 1.29 2.99 -8.20
CA LYS A 96 0.26 3.02 -7.13
C LYS A 96 0.56 2.02 -6.00
N SER A 97 0.69 0.74 -6.33
CA SER A 97 1.01 -0.34 -5.38
C SER A 97 2.31 -0.10 -4.63
N THR A 98 3.33 0.44 -5.33
CA THR A 98 4.61 0.79 -4.71
C THR A 98 4.43 1.88 -3.65
N MET A 99 3.65 2.93 -3.96
CA MET A 99 3.41 4.05 -3.05
C MET A 99 2.68 3.60 -1.77
N ILE A 100 1.66 2.73 -1.88
CA ILE A 100 0.99 2.16 -0.71
C ILE A 100 1.96 1.36 0.15
N ARG A 101 2.74 0.48 -0.45
CA ARG A 101 3.70 -0.35 0.29
C ARG A 101 4.80 0.48 0.93
N GLN A 102 5.21 1.59 0.32
CA GLN A 102 6.12 2.55 0.94
C GLN A 102 5.50 3.21 2.18
N TYR A 103 4.20 3.52 2.13
CA TYR A 103 3.51 4.05 3.30
C TYR A 103 3.51 3.05 4.47
N ILE A 104 3.20 1.79 4.21
CA ILE A 104 3.23 0.72 5.21
C ILE A 104 4.63 0.60 5.82
N LEU A 105 5.69 0.56 4.99
CA LEU A 105 7.07 0.45 5.46
C LEU A 105 7.52 1.62 6.34
N GLY A 106 7.05 2.82 6.05
CA GLY A 106 7.41 4.03 6.78
C GLY A 106 6.60 4.30 8.05
N ASN A 107 5.52 3.56 8.30
CA ASN A 107 4.55 3.86 9.38
C ASN A 107 4.13 2.64 10.20
N GLN A 108 4.98 1.63 10.32
CA GLN A 108 4.65 0.38 11.03
C GLN A 108 4.36 0.58 12.54
N ASP A 109 4.74 1.70 13.10
CA ASP A 109 4.50 2.11 14.47
C ASP A 109 3.11 2.73 14.71
N LYS A 110 2.40 3.12 13.65
CA LYS A 110 1.09 3.78 13.76
C LYS A 110 -0.09 2.84 13.98
N GLY A 111 0.10 1.53 13.80
CA GLY A 111 -0.99 0.58 13.95
C GLY A 111 -0.69 -0.76 13.29
N ARG A 112 -1.74 -1.56 13.15
CA ARG A 112 -1.66 -2.86 12.51
C ARG A 112 -2.15 -2.77 11.07
N PHE A 113 -1.27 -3.14 10.15
CA PHE A 113 -1.46 -3.01 8.71
C PHE A 113 -1.68 -4.36 8.05
N LEU A 114 -2.59 -4.41 7.07
CA LEU A 114 -2.74 -5.53 6.15
C LEU A 114 -2.76 -5.01 4.71
N TYR A 115 -1.91 -5.59 3.85
CA TYR A 115 -1.91 -5.32 2.41
C TYR A 115 -2.31 -6.58 1.65
N VAL A 116 -3.33 -6.46 0.82
CA VAL A 116 -3.82 -7.54 -0.04
C VAL A 116 -4.00 -7.04 -1.47
N SER A 117 -3.92 -7.94 -2.44
CA SER A 117 -4.36 -7.69 -3.82
C SER A 117 -5.71 -8.33 -4.05
N ALA A 118 -6.67 -7.60 -4.58
CA ALA A 118 -7.97 -8.14 -4.94
C ALA A 118 -7.90 -9.19 -6.09
N ASP A 119 -6.76 -9.26 -6.79
CA ASP A 119 -6.43 -10.31 -7.77
C ASP A 119 -5.87 -11.59 -7.13
N HIS A 120 -5.73 -11.64 -5.79
CA HIS A 120 -5.21 -12.81 -5.11
C HIS A 120 -6.24 -13.93 -5.10
N THR A 121 -5.78 -15.19 -5.29
CA THR A 121 -6.64 -16.39 -5.35
C THR A 121 -7.50 -16.61 -4.10
N TYR A 122 -7.11 -16.05 -2.97
CA TYR A 122 -7.89 -16.04 -1.74
C TYR A 122 -9.32 -15.49 -1.97
N PHE A 123 -9.47 -14.45 -2.79
CA PHE A 123 -10.75 -13.81 -3.07
C PHE A 123 -11.63 -14.55 -4.08
N ALA A 124 -11.22 -15.73 -4.55
CA ALA A 124 -12.09 -16.61 -5.32
C ALA A 124 -13.24 -17.19 -4.46
N ASP A 125 -12.95 -17.44 -3.18
CA ASP A 125 -13.89 -18.10 -2.24
C ASP A 125 -14.18 -17.24 -0.99
N HIS A 126 -13.50 -16.09 -0.82
CA HIS A 126 -13.62 -15.23 0.36
C HIS A 126 -14.02 -13.81 -0.02
N ARG A 127 -14.78 -13.16 0.84
CA ARG A 127 -15.25 -11.79 0.62
C ARG A 127 -14.30 -10.78 1.27
N LEU A 128 -14.19 -9.60 0.65
CA LEU A 128 -13.44 -8.48 1.22
C LEU A 128 -14.00 -8.02 2.56
N SER A 129 -15.33 -8.01 2.69
CA SER A 129 -16.01 -7.63 3.93
C SER A 129 -15.73 -8.61 5.08
N ASP A 130 -15.70 -9.92 4.80
CA ASP A 130 -15.39 -10.92 5.82
C ASP A 130 -13.93 -10.80 6.29
N LEU A 131 -13.01 -10.57 5.36
CA LEU A 131 -11.60 -10.28 5.70
C LEU A 131 -11.47 -9.03 6.57
N ALA A 132 -12.19 -7.95 6.26
CA ALA A 132 -12.17 -6.73 7.05
C ALA A 132 -12.71 -6.97 8.48
N ASP A 133 -13.81 -7.73 8.61
CA ASP A 133 -14.39 -8.11 9.90
C ASP A 133 -13.39 -8.90 10.77
N GLU A 134 -12.70 -9.88 10.17
CA GLU A 134 -11.67 -10.67 10.86
C GLU A 134 -10.46 -9.80 11.23
N PHE A 135 -10.02 -8.95 10.32
CA PHE A 135 -8.88 -8.07 10.55
C PHE A 135 -9.11 -7.09 11.70
N VAL A 136 -10.31 -6.48 11.77
CA VAL A 136 -10.68 -5.57 12.87
C VAL A 136 -10.77 -6.32 14.20
N LYS A 137 -11.38 -7.51 14.24
CA LYS A 137 -11.44 -8.36 15.44
C LYS A 137 -10.05 -8.71 15.97
N ASP A 138 -9.07 -8.82 15.07
CA ASP A 138 -7.67 -9.09 15.40
C ASP A 138 -6.86 -7.80 15.69
N GLY A 139 -7.52 -6.65 15.88
CA GLY A 139 -6.91 -5.37 16.22
C GLY A 139 -6.30 -4.63 15.01
N GLY A 140 -6.73 -4.98 13.79
CA GLY A 140 -6.34 -4.31 12.56
C GLY A 140 -6.86 -2.88 12.48
N THR A 141 -6.01 -1.97 12.01
CA THR A 141 -6.32 -0.54 11.92
C THR A 141 -6.29 0.01 10.50
N HIS A 142 -5.44 -0.55 9.63
CA HIS A 142 -5.26 -0.05 8.27
C HIS A 142 -5.28 -1.21 7.26
N LEU A 143 -6.26 -1.22 6.36
CA LEU A 143 -6.42 -2.22 5.31
C LEU A 143 -6.11 -1.60 3.94
N PHE A 144 -5.15 -2.18 3.24
CA PHE A 144 -4.74 -1.75 1.91
C PHE A 144 -5.14 -2.79 0.87
N ILE A 145 -5.98 -2.40 -0.09
CA ILE A 145 -6.53 -3.29 -1.12
C ILE A 145 -6.05 -2.82 -2.49
N ASP A 146 -5.14 -3.57 -3.08
CA ASP A 146 -4.59 -3.26 -4.40
C ASP A 146 -5.45 -3.88 -5.52
N GLU A 147 -5.58 -3.18 -6.64
CA GLU A 147 -6.29 -3.63 -7.85
C GLU A 147 -7.78 -4.03 -7.60
N VAL A 148 -8.54 -3.25 -6.80
CA VAL A 148 -9.94 -3.58 -6.41
C VAL A 148 -10.84 -3.92 -7.59
N HIS A 149 -10.63 -3.34 -8.78
CA HIS A 149 -11.39 -3.61 -9.99
C HIS A 149 -11.32 -5.08 -10.48
N LYS A 150 -10.40 -5.88 -9.92
CA LYS A 150 -10.32 -7.33 -10.19
C LYS A 150 -11.36 -8.14 -9.40
N TYR A 151 -11.99 -7.53 -8.40
CA TYR A 151 -13.03 -8.14 -7.61
C TYR A 151 -14.40 -7.53 -7.97
N SER A 152 -15.33 -8.32 -8.48
CA SER A 152 -16.58 -7.85 -9.08
C SER A 152 -17.46 -6.99 -8.16
N ASP A 153 -17.55 -7.35 -6.88
CA ASP A 153 -18.41 -6.68 -5.89
C ASP A 153 -17.68 -5.62 -5.05
N TRP A 154 -16.49 -5.17 -5.48
CA TRP A 154 -15.59 -4.33 -4.70
C TRP A 154 -16.24 -3.05 -4.14
N SER A 155 -17.01 -2.32 -4.94
CA SER A 155 -17.61 -1.04 -4.51
C SER A 155 -18.67 -1.22 -3.44
N ARG A 156 -19.50 -2.28 -3.59
CA ARG A 156 -20.53 -2.65 -2.64
C ARG A 156 -19.93 -3.11 -1.32
N GLU A 157 -18.86 -3.89 -1.37
CA GLU A 157 -18.21 -4.37 -0.15
C GLU A 157 -17.39 -3.29 0.54
N LEU A 158 -16.70 -2.41 -0.19
CA LEU A 158 -16.05 -1.25 0.40
C LEU A 158 -17.05 -0.31 1.10
N LYS A 159 -18.24 -0.13 0.52
CA LYS A 159 -19.32 0.60 1.16
C LYS A 159 -19.76 -0.06 2.46
N GLN A 160 -19.94 -1.37 2.47
CA GLN A 160 -20.29 -2.14 3.66
C GLN A 160 -19.19 -2.00 4.74
N ILE A 161 -17.93 -2.16 4.38
CA ILE A 161 -16.78 -2.00 5.28
C ILE A 161 -16.78 -0.59 5.90
N TYR A 162 -16.95 0.44 5.06
CA TYR A 162 -17.02 1.84 5.53
C TYR A 162 -18.16 2.07 6.52
N ASP A 163 -19.36 1.55 6.23
CA ASP A 163 -20.56 1.79 7.05
C ASP A 163 -20.50 1.01 8.40
N VAL A 164 -19.75 -0.12 8.45
CA VAL A 164 -19.67 -0.99 9.63
C VAL A 164 -18.45 -0.66 10.52
N HIS A 165 -17.32 -0.30 9.93
CA HIS A 165 -16.05 -0.13 10.65
C HIS A 165 -15.55 1.32 10.61
N SER A 166 -16.05 2.16 11.51
CA SER A 166 -15.72 3.60 11.57
C SER A 166 -14.23 3.87 11.86
N ASP A 167 -13.56 2.96 12.56
CA ASP A 167 -12.17 3.12 13.01
C ASP A 167 -11.16 2.42 12.11
N LEU A 168 -11.64 1.75 11.04
CA LEU A 168 -10.77 1.12 10.05
C LEU A 168 -10.43 2.11 8.93
N HIS A 169 -9.14 2.34 8.72
CA HIS A 169 -8.64 3.12 7.59
C HIS A 169 -8.44 2.20 6.38
N VAL A 170 -9.15 2.45 5.30
CA VAL A 170 -9.07 1.64 4.08
C VAL A 170 -8.50 2.45 2.93
N VAL A 171 -7.42 1.95 2.32
CA VAL A 171 -6.84 2.52 1.11
C VAL A 171 -6.95 1.51 -0.03
N PHE A 172 -7.58 1.89 -1.12
CA PHE A 172 -7.69 1.01 -2.27
C PHE A 172 -7.07 1.60 -3.54
N THR A 173 -6.63 0.73 -4.46
CA THR A 173 -6.18 1.15 -5.79
C THR A 173 -7.00 0.52 -6.91
N GLY A 174 -7.04 1.22 -8.02
CA GLY A 174 -7.55 0.67 -9.27
C GLY A 174 -6.78 1.17 -10.49
N SER A 175 -6.69 0.33 -11.52
CA SER A 175 -6.01 0.70 -12.77
C SER A 175 -6.96 1.30 -13.80
N SER A 176 -8.24 0.97 -13.75
CA SER A 176 -9.28 1.48 -14.66
C SER A 176 -9.99 2.67 -14.01
N ILE A 177 -9.93 3.82 -14.67
CA ILE A 177 -10.67 5.01 -14.23
C ILE A 177 -12.17 4.78 -14.40
N LEU A 178 -12.59 4.16 -15.49
CA LEU A 178 -14.00 3.95 -15.83
C LEU A 178 -14.69 3.00 -14.83
N ASP A 179 -14.07 1.86 -14.53
CA ASP A 179 -14.63 0.91 -13.55
C ASP A 179 -14.73 1.51 -12.15
N ILE A 180 -13.79 2.40 -11.79
CA ILE A 180 -13.80 3.06 -10.50
C ILE A 180 -14.80 4.22 -10.48
N GLU A 181 -14.96 4.95 -11.58
CA GLU A 181 -15.97 6.02 -11.68
C GLU A 181 -17.39 5.45 -11.57
N ASP A 182 -17.69 4.32 -12.19
CA ASP A 182 -18.98 3.63 -12.05
C ASP A 182 -19.21 3.12 -10.62
N GLY A 183 -18.22 2.50 -10.00
CA GLY A 183 -18.27 2.10 -8.60
C GLY A 183 -18.19 3.28 -7.62
N ALA A 184 -17.53 4.39 -8.01
CA ALA A 184 -17.43 5.61 -7.20
C ALA A 184 -18.77 6.34 -7.06
N ALA A 185 -19.76 6.10 -7.94
CA ALA A 185 -21.11 6.64 -7.76
C ALA A 185 -21.73 6.16 -6.43
N ASP A 186 -21.48 4.91 -6.03
CA ASP A 186 -21.89 4.35 -4.73
C ASP A 186 -21.02 4.84 -3.56
N LEU A 187 -19.76 5.20 -3.83
CA LEU A 187 -18.77 5.64 -2.84
C LEU A 187 -18.59 7.16 -2.81
N SER A 188 -19.28 7.94 -3.65
CA SER A 188 -19.03 9.38 -3.89
C SER A 188 -19.06 10.29 -2.67
N ARG A 189 -19.70 9.85 -1.58
CA ARG A 189 -19.74 10.58 -0.30
C ARG A 189 -18.85 9.97 0.77
N ARG A 190 -18.19 8.83 0.47
CA ARG A 190 -17.43 8.04 1.43
C ARG A 190 -15.94 8.04 1.13
N ALA A 191 -15.58 7.89 -0.13
CA ALA A 191 -14.19 7.77 -0.56
C ALA A 191 -13.62 9.11 -1.00
N LEU A 192 -12.40 9.40 -0.55
CA LEU A 192 -11.56 10.45 -1.09
C LEU A 192 -10.71 9.85 -2.23
N VAL A 193 -11.03 10.19 -3.48
CA VAL A 193 -10.36 9.59 -4.65
C VAL A 193 -9.29 10.53 -5.18
N TYR A 194 -8.04 10.03 -5.26
CA TYR A 194 -6.86 10.74 -5.73
C TYR A 194 -6.39 10.17 -7.06
N PRO A 195 -6.50 10.93 -8.16
CA PRO A 195 -5.96 10.52 -9.45
C PRO A 195 -4.43 10.62 -9.44
N MET A 196 -3.77 9.50 -9.68
CA MET A 196 -2.31 9.44 -9.82
C MET A 196 -1.94 9.40 -11.30
N SER A 197 -1.23 10.41 -11.77
CA SER A 197 -0.65 10.46 -13.09
C SER A 197 0.70 9.73 -13.17
N GLY A 198 1.26 9.53 -14.34
CA GLY A 198 2.65 9.12 -14.50
C GLY A 198 3.62 10.12 -13.86
N LEU A 199 4.93 9.83 -13.93
CA LEU A 199 5.93 10.75 -13.38
C LEU A 199 5.83 12.13 -14.01
N SER A 200 5.82 13.18 -13.20
CA SER A 200 6.10 14.54 -13.67
C SER A 200 7.57 14.65 -14.09
N PHE A 201 7.93 15.68 -14.85
CA PHE A 201 9.33 15.90 -15.23
C PHE A 201 10.24 16.06 -14.01
N ARG A 202 9.76 16.71 -12.96
CA ARG A 202 10.50 16.84 -11.69
C ARG A 202 10.71 15.49 -10.99
N GLU A 203 9.69 14.64 -10.93
CA GLU A 203 9.79 13.30 -10.39
C GLU A 203 10.73 12.42 -11.23
N TYR A 204 10.68 12.55 -12.56
CA TYR A 204 11.61 11.90 -13.48
C TYR A 204 13.06 12.30 -13.20
N LEU A 205 13.34 13.60 -13.08
CA LEU A 205 14.67 14.10 -12.74
C LEU A 205 15.15 13.59 -11.38
N LYS A 206 14.29 13.57 -10.38
CA LYS A 206 14.60 13.06 -9.05
C LYS A 206 14.88 11.56 -9.06
N LEU A 207 14.06 10.78 -9.75
CA LEU A 207 14.20 9.31 -9.80
C LEU A 207 15.43 8.87 -10.58
N PHE A 208 15.60 9.38 -11.79
CA PHE A 208 16.64 8.88 -12.72
C PHE A 208 17.95 9.67 -12.67
N HIS A 209 17.91 10.96 -12.38
CA HIS A 209 19.08 11.84 -12.42
C HIS A 209 19.49 12.37 -11.05
N LYS A 210 18.75 12.03 -9.96
CA LYS A 210 19.02 12.47 -8.59
C LYS A 210 18.99 14.00 -8.43
N VAL A 211 18.26 14.68 -9.30
CA VAL A 211 18.07 16.13 -9.27
C VAL A 211 16.74 16.44 -8.61
N ASP A 212 16.77 17.15 -7.50
CA ASP A 212 15.59 17.61 -6.78
C ASP A 212 15.33 19.08 -7.11
N SER A 213 14.33 19.35 -7.92
CA SER A 213 13.96 20.71 -8.32
C SER A 213 12.78 21.22 -7.49
N PRO A 214 12.81 22.49 -7.03
CA PRO A 214 11.72 23.10 -6.30
C PRO A 214 10.45 23.22 -7.15
N THR A 215 9.33 23.42 -6.49
CA THR A 215 8.09 23.88 -7.16
C THR A 215 8.11 25.39 -7.25
N TYR A 216 7.58 25.92 -8.36
CA TYR A 216 7.38 27.34 -8.54
C TYR A 216 5.89 27.62 -8.78
N SER A 217 5.41 28.72 -8.21
CA SER A 217 4.08 29.22 -8.53
C SER A 217 4.05 29.80 -9.94
N LEU A 218 2.86 30.00 -10.50
CA LEU A 218 2.72 30.64 -11.80
C LEU A 218 3.35 32.05 -11.81
N GLU A 219 3.16 32.81 -10.73
CA GLU A 219 3.69 34.15 -10.57
C GLU A 219 5.24 34.15 -10.55
N GLU A 220 5.85 33.16 -9.88
CA GLU A 220 7.30 33.00 -9.87
C GLU A 220 7.85 32.64 -11.25
N ILE A 221 7.16 31.76 -11.98
CA ILE A 221 7.56 31.40 -13.35
C ILE A 221 7.44 32.62 -14.28
N LEU A 222 6.37 33.40 -14.19
CA LEU A 222 6.18 34.64 -14.98
C LEU A 222 7.20 35.71 -14.62
N ALA A 223 7.66 35.74 -13.36
CA ALA A 223 8.74 36.63 -12.92
C ALA A 223 10.15 36.14 -13.30
N GLY A 224 10.26 35.04 -14.07
CA GLY A 224 11.53 34.49 -14.53
C GLY A 224 12.34 33.74 -13.48
N LYS A 225 11.72 33.31 -12.36
CA LYS A 225 12.38 32.57 -11.29
C LYS A 225 12.45 31.05 -11.50
N GLY A 226 11.85 30.54 -12.56
CA GLY A 226 11.74 29.10 -12.85
C GLY A 226 13.03 28.49 -13.37
N GLU A 227 13.98 28.17 -12.52
CA GLU A 227 15.20 27.46 -12.89
C GLU A 227 15.13 25.98 -12.47
N VAL A 228 15.61 25.07 -13.34
CA VAL A 228 15.81 23.67 -12.97
C VAL A 228 17.13 23.58 -12.22
N THR A 229 17.04 23.65 -10.91
CA THR A 229 18.23 23.65 -10.03
C THR A 229 19.07 22.38 -10.25
N GLY A 230 20.37 22.54 -10.44
CA GLY A 230 21.31 21.43 -10.61
C GLY A 230 21.44 20.89 -12.04
N ILE A 231 20.79 21.49 -13.03
CA ILE A 231 20.93 21.17 -14.46
C ILE A 231 21.16 22.46 -15.26
N GLU A 232 22.32 22.59 -15.86
CA GLU A 232 22.65 23.76 -16.70
C GLU A 232 21.86 23.76 -18.02
N HIS A 233 21.62 22.58 -18.59
CA HIS A 233 20.90 22.42 -19.87
C HIS A 233 19.71 21.42 -19.71
N PRO A 234 18.51 21.85 -19.32
CA PRO A 234 17.38 20.95 -19.04
C PRO A 234 16.74 20.34 -20.29
N LEU A 235 16.86 20.96 -21.47
CA LEU A 235 16.19 20.52 -22.69
C LEU A 235 16.51 19.08 -23.15
N PRO A 236 17.76 18.59 -23.10
CA PRO A 236 18.05 17.19 -23.41
C PRO A 236 17.30 16.22 -22.51
N TYR A 237 17.27 16.47 -21.19
CA TYR A 237 16.53 15.66 -20.21
C TYR A 237 15.01 15.70 -20.45
N PHE A 238 14.49 16.87 -20.82
CA PHE A 238 13.09 17.01 -21.14
C PHE A 238 12.70 16.23 -22.40
N ARG A 239 13.56 16.21 -23.43
CA ARG A 239 13.34 15.38 -24.63
C ARG A 239 13.35 13.88 -24.28
N GLU A 240 14.24 13.47 -23.42
CA GLU A 240 14.28 12.09 -22.95
C GLU A 240 13.03 11.73 -22.14
N TYR A 241 12.59 12.62 -21.25
CA TYR A 241 11.35 12.49 -20.49
C TYR A 241 10.13 12.32 -21.41
N LEU A 242 9.99 13.14 -22.44
CA LEU A 242 8.89 13.04 -23.40
C LEU A 242 8.87 11.71 -24.15
N ARG A 243 10.01 11.05 -24.30
CA ARG A 243 10.09 9.75 -25.01
C ARG A 243 9.75 8.57 -24.08
N LYS A 244 10.15 8.61 -22.83
CA LYS A 244 10.04 7.45 -21.94
C LYS A 244 9.78 7.79 -20.45
N GLY A 245 9.82 9.04 -20.05
CA GLY A 245 9.86 9.47 -18.64
C GLY A 245 8.54 9.33 -17.89
N TYR A 246 7.44 9.03 -18.56
CA TYR A 246 6.12 8.91 -17.89
C TYR A 246 6.03 7.76 -16.90
N TYR A 247 6.71 6.64 -17.17
CA TYR A 247 6.65 5.43 -16.34
C TYR A 247 7.89 5.23 -15.48
N PRO A 248 7.73 4.88 -14.18
CA PRO A 248 8.86 4.57 -13.29
C PRO A 248 9.75 3.43 -13.79
N PHE A 249 9.19 2.46 -14.53
CA PHE A 249 9.93 1.31 -15.09
C PHE A 249 10.66 1.63 -16.41
N SER A 250 10.70 2.90 -16.82
CA SER A 250 11.33 3.29 -18.11
C SER A 250 12.84 3.07 -18.15
N GLY A 251 13.49 2.90 -17.00
CA GLY A 251 14.91 2.54 -16.90
C GLY A 251 15.19 1.02 -16.97
N GLU A 252 14.16 0.17 -17.03
CA GLU A 252 14.31 -1.26 -17.01
C GLU A 252 14.58 -1.84 -18.43
N ILE A 253 15.28 -2.96 -18.48
CA ILE A 253 15.51 -3.70 -19.73
C ILE A 253 14.15 -4.14 -20.30
N GLY A 254 13.94 -3.92 -21.60
CA GLY A 254 12.70 -4.30 -22.28
C GLY A 254 11.54 -3.32 -22.08
N PHE A 255 11.81 -2.07 -21.70
CA PHE A 255 10.81 -1.03 -21.49
C PHE A 255 9.77 -0.94 -22.62
N GLU A 256 10.21 -0.88 -23.89
CA GLU A 256 9.31 -0.74 -25.03
C GLU A 256 8.31 -1.90 -25.14
N MET A 257 8.79 -3.14 -24.94
CA MET A 257 7.93 -4.33 -24.94
C MET A 257 6.92 -4.28 -23.79
N ARG A 258 7.37 -3.89 -22.58
CA ARG A 258 6.49 -3.74 -21.41
C ARG A 258 5.46 -2.64 -21.63
N LEU A 259 5.85 -1.52 -22.22
CA LEU A 259 4.95 -0.42 -22.56
C LEU A 259 3.87 -0.89 -23.53
N GLN A 260 4.24 -1.62 -24.59
CA GLN A 260 3.27 -2.21 -25.52
C GLN A 260 2.29 -3.15 -24.79
N GLN A 261 2.78 -4.00 -23.89
CA GLN A 261 1.92 -4.88 -23.09
C GLN A 261 0.97 -4.10 -22.16
N VAL A 262 1.43 -3.01 -21.54
CA VAL A 262 0.57 -2.13 -20.73
C VAL A 262 -0.52 -1.51 -21.59
N VAL A 263 -0.16 -0.95 -22.74
CA VAL A 263 -1.11 -0.33 -23.68
C VAL A 263 -2.11 -1.37 -24.21
N SER A 264 -1.65 -2.52 -24.69
CA SER A 264 -2.54 -3.58 -25.19
C SER A 264 -3.53 -4.03 -24.10
N ARG A 265 -3.05 -4.27 -22.89
CA ARG A 265 -3.93 -4.68 -21.77
C ARG A 265 -4.93 -3.57 -21.40
N THR A 266 -4.52 -2.30 -21.42
CA THR A 266 -5.45 -1.20 -21.15
C THR A 266 -6.54 -1.12 -22.23
N ILE A 267 -6.19 -1.30 -23.50
CA ILE A 267 -7.17 -1.30 -24.60
C ILE A 267 -8.09 -2.52 -24.50
N GLU A 268 -7.54 -3.71 -24.24
CA GLU A 268 -8.30 -4.97 -24.24
C GLU A 268 -9.16 -5.16 -22.97
N SER A 269 -8.66 -4.72 -21.80
CA SER A 269 -9.37 -4.94 -20.54
C SER A 269 -10.15 -3.72 -20.06
N ASP A 270 -9.62 -2.52 -20.29
CA ASP A 270 -10.19 -1.32 -19.67
C ASP A 270 -11.11 -0.55 -20.65
N ILE A 271 -10.88 -0.67 -21.97
CA ILE A 271 -11.70 0.01 -22.98
C ILE A 271 -12.70 -0.93 -23.65
N ALA A 272 -12.34 -2.20 -23.89
CA ALA A 272 -13.20 -3.13 -24.63
C ALA A 272 -14.35 -3.73 -23.78
N GLN A 273 -14.39 -3.49 -22.46
CA GLN A 273 -15.48 -3.91 -21.58
C GLN A 273 -16.60 -2.88 -21.44
N HIS A 274 -16.43 -1.71 -22.05
CA HIS A 274 -17.41 -0.62 -22.17
C HIS A 274 -17.78 -0.34 -23.62
#